data_14a7dd4f283544f3841a0e20544bf7ef
#
_entry.id   14a7dd4f283544f3841a0e20544bf7ef
#
_cell.length_a   1.000
_cell.length_b   1.000
_cell.length_c   1.000
_cell.angle_alpha   90.00
_cell.angle_beta   90.00
_cell.angle_gamma   90.00
#
_symmetry.space_group_name_H-M   'P 1'
#
loop_
_entity.id
_entity.type
_entity.pdbx_description
1 polymer ?
#
loop_
_entity_poly.entity_id
_entity_poly.type
_entity_poly.pdbx_seq_one_letter_code
_entity_poly.pdbx_strand_id
1 'polypeptide(L)'
;MGGVSGAALGAIESSSYAGWGALIGGGVAAAYCWANGMEEETVAVVETVEPMPQSEPEPEPAAEPVRVELDVKFDFDRDVVKQDSYGDIQNLADFMKEYGQTTTVLEGHTDSVGTDAYNQRLSERRANAVRKVLVDEYGVGGDRVNAVGYGESRPVADNATEEGRAINRRVEAEVEARP
;
A
#
# COMPACT_ATOMS: atom_id res chain seq x y z
N MET A 1 16.01 38.73 46.55
CA MET A 1 17.29 38.04 46.45
C MET A 1 17.04 36.94 45.45
N GLY A 2 17.45 37.08 44.30
CA GLY A 2 18.73 36.83 43.68
C GLY A 2 18.54 35.55 42.94
N GLY A 3 18.81 35.32 41.70
CA GLY A 3 19.59 35.78 40.64
C GLY A 3 19.51 34.80 39.54
N VAL A 4 19.50 35.35 38.41
CA VAL A 4 20.33 35.27 37.19
C VAL A 4 20.43 33.95 36.46
N SER A 5 19.96 34.03 35.22
CA SER A 5 20.68 33.93 33.95
C SER A 5 21.10 32.55 33.48
N GLY A 6 20.80 32.33 32.20
CA GLY A 6 21.44 31.34 31.36
C GLY A 6 20.74 31.14 30.03
N ALA A 7 20.86 32.15 29.15
CA ALA A 7 20.55 31.95 27.73
C ALA A 7 21.65 31.10 27.09
N ALA A 8 21.28 30.09 26.33
CA ALA A 8 22.17 29.45 25.37
C ALA A 8 21.40 29.29 24.07
N LEU A 9 21.62 30.24 23.18
CA LEU A 9 21.31 30.16 21.76
C LEU A 9 22.24 29.11 21.12
N GLY A 10 21.68 27.98 20.76
CA GLY A 10 22.32 27.04 19.86
C GLY A 10 21.92 27.34 18.43
N ALA A 11 22.75 28.10 17.73
CA ALA A 11 22.66 28.26 16.30
C ALA A 11 22.97 26.94 15.62
N ILE A 12 22.01 26.41 14.88
CA ILE A 12 22.25 25.29 13.99
C ILE A 12 22.69 25.87 12.65
N GLU A 13 24.00 25.81 12.42
CA GLU A 13 24.57 26.14 11.12
C GLU A 13 24.10 25.09 10.09
N SER A 14 23.33 25.56 9.13
CA SER A 14 23.07 24.85 7.89
C SER A 14 24.33 24.85 7.04
N SER A 15 25.08 23.78 7.05
CA SER A 15 26.19 23.59 6.12
C SER A 15 25.62 23.22 4.74
N SER A 16 25.55 24.22 3.91
CA SER A 16 25.36 24.13 2.47
C SER A 16 26.59 23.41 1.88
N TYR A 17 26.45 22.17 1.46
CA TYR A 17 27.40 21.54 0.55
C TYR A 17 27.13 22.00 -0.86
N ALA A 18 27.68 23.17 -1.21
CA ALA A 18 27.81 23.61 -2.57
C ALA A 18 28.99 22.92 -3.24
N GLY A 19 28.72 22.16 -4.27
CA GLY A 19 29.46 22.03 -5.49
C GLY A 19 30.99 21.99 -5.44
N TRP A 20 31.55 20.80 -5.50
CA TRP A 20 32.88 20.63 -6.07
C TRP A 20 32.75 20.16 -7.52
N GLY A 21 32.61 21.16 -8.41
CA GLY A 21 32.89 20.98 -9.81
C GLY A 21 34.37 20.83 -10.03
N ALA A 22 34.76 19.73 -10.58
CA ALA A 22 36.14 19.44 -10.98
C ALA A 22 36.59 20.36 -12.08
N LEU A 23 37.54 21.26 -11.80
CA LEU A 23 38.41 21.89 -12.76
C LEU A 23 39.80 21.34 -12.58
N ILE A 24 40.11 20.26 -13.27
CA ILE A 24 41.51 19.85 -13.47
C ILE A 24 41.65 19.33 -14.90
N GLY A 25 42.48 20.03 -15.68
CA GLY A 25 43.00 19.50 -16.91
C GLY A 25 42.91 20.37 -18.14
N GLY A 26 43.58 21.47 -18.11
CA GLY A 26 43.75 22.27 -19.32
C GLY A 26 44.78 23.35 -19.15
N GLY A 27 46.06 23.02 -19.21
CA GLY A 27 47.02 24.10 -19.21
C GLY A 27 48.46 23.74 -18.90
N VAL A 28 49.09 22.87 -19.67
CA VAL A 28 50.60 22.78 -19.74
C VAL A 28 51.08 22.13 -21.04
N ALA A 29 50.37 22.24 -22.14
CA ALA A 29 50.85 21.73 -23.42
C ALA A 29 51.08 22.79 -24.51
N ALA A 30 50.75 24.06 -24.23
CA ALA A 30 50.81 25.12 -25.24
C ALA A 30 52.20 25.84 -25.34
N ALA A 31 53.12 25.58 -24.44
CA ALA A 31 54.39 26.30 -24.40
C ALA A 31 55.57 25.64 -25.13
N TYR A 32 55.42 24.38 -25.57
CA TYR A 32 56.58 23.66 -26.17
C TYR A 32 56.54 23.56 -27.69
N CYS A 33 55.46 23.89 -28.33
CA CYS A 33 55.32 23.77 -29.81
C CYS A 33 55.80 24.99 -30.60
N TRP A 34 56.03 26.13 -29.97
CA TRP A 34 56.46 27.34 -30.71
C TRP A 34 57.93 27.34 -31.16
N ALA A 35 58.74 26.43 -30.61
CA ALA A 35 60.17 26.43 -30.89
C ALA A 35 60.63 25.50 -32.06
N ASN A 36 59.79 24.63 -32.57
CA ASN A 36 60.23 23.63 -33.54
C ASN A 36 59.43 23.51 -34.87
N GLY A 37 58.59 24.50 -35.22
CA GLY A 37 58.05 24.65 -36.57
C GLY A 37 57.27 23.39 -37.08
N MET A 38 56.56 22.71 -36.23
CA MET A 38 55.66 21.61 -36.67
C MET A 38 54.25 22.20 -36.89
N GLU A 39 53.77 22.03 -38.09
CA GLU A 39 52.37 22.36 -38.45
C GLU A 39 51.44 21.55 -37.58
N GLU A 40 50.60 22.23 -36.82
CA GLU A 40 49.54 21.62 -35.99
C GLU A 40 48.45 21.04 -36.91
N GLU A 41 48.50 19.74 -37.11
CA GLU A 41 47.35 19.01 -37.59
C GLU A 41 46.38 18.87 -36.44
N THR A 42 45.40 19.78 -36.39
CA THR A 42 44.33 19.76 -35.41
C THR A 42 43.42 18.58 -35.69
N VAL A 43 43.77 17.43 -35.11
CA VAL A 43 42.82 16.31 -35.02
C VAL A 43 41.79 16.66 -33.99
N ALA A 44 40.62 17.13 -34.43
CA ALA A 44 39.46 17.29 -33.60
C ALA A 44 39.00 15.90 -33.16
N VAL A 45 39.47 15.44 -32.01
CA VAL A 45 38.88 14.30 -31.32
C VAL A 45 37.51 14.75 -30.84
N VAL A 46 36.51 14.52 -31.66
CA VAL A 46 35.13 14.57 -31.24
C VAL A 46 34.90 13.34 -30.33
N GLU A 47 35.14 13.53 -29.05
CA GLU A 47 34.73 12.57 -28.05
C GLU A 47 33.21 12.52 -28.05
N THR A 48 32.67 11.55 -28.82
CA THR A 48 31.26 11.26 -28.81
C THR A 48 30.94 10.70 -27.44
N VAL A 49 30.53 11.59 -26.52
CA VAL A 49 29.97 11.18 -25.25
C VAL A 49 28.63 10.50 -25.59
N GLU A 50 28.65 9.17 -25.65
CA GLU A 50 27.40 8.41 -25.70
C GLU A 50 26.58 8.83 -24.48
N PRO A 51 25.30 9.25 -24.67
CA PRO A 51 24.44 9.55 -23.52
C PRO A 51 24.33 8.29 -22.67
N MET A 52 24.84 8.37 -21.43
CA MET A 52 24.62 7.29 -20.46
C MET A 52 23.13 6.99 -20.42
N PRO A 53 22.72 5.72 -20.50
CA PRO A 53 21.34 5.35 -20.36
C PRO A 53 20.84 5.91 -19.02
N GLN A 54 19.90 6.85 -19.09
CA GLN A 54 19.20 7.31 -17.91
C GLN A 54 18.51 6.06 -17.36
N SER A 55 18.91 5.61 -16.17
CA SER A 55 18.19 4.58 -15.46
C SER A 55 16.74 5.07 -15.35
N GLU A 56 15.82 4.39 -16.03
CA GLU A 56 14.39 4.59 -15.77
C GLU A 56 14.19 4.53 -14.26
N PRO A 57 13.43 5.49 -13.67
CA PRO A 57 13.15 5.42 -12.25
C PRO A 57 12.54 4.05 -11.97
N GLU A 58 13.19 3.31 -11.09
CA GLU A 58 12.71 2.02 -10.58
C GLU A 58 11.27 2.27 -10.10
N PRO A 59 10.28 1.49 -10.57
CA PRO A 59 8.89 1.71 -10.17
C PRO A 59 8.84 1.67 -8.64
N GLU A 60 8.33 2.76 -8.05
CA GLU A 60 8.12 2.82 -6.60
C GLU A 60 7.36 1.55 -6.18
N PRO A 61 7.79 0.85 -5.13
CA PRO A 61 7.12 -0.36 -4.69
C PRO A 61 5.66 -0.02 -4.45
N ALA A 62 4.78 -0.66 -5.21
CA ALA A 62 3.34 -0.52 -5.03
C ALA A 62 3.04 -0.78 -3.55
N ALA A 63 2.43 0.19 -2.88
CA ALA A 63 2.08 0.07 -1.47
C ALA A 63 1.32 -1.24 -1.28
N GLU A 64 1.83 -2.12 -0.43
CA GLU A 64 1.17 -3.39 -0.14
C GLU A 64 -0.22 -3.08 0.42
N PRO A 65 -1.28 -3.74 -0.07
CA PRO A 65 -2.62 -3.50 0.43
C PRO A 65 -2.67 -3.82 1.93
N VAL A 66 -3.10 -2.86 2.72
CA VAL A 66 -3.32 -3.08 4.14
C VAL A 66 -4.53 -4.00 4.27
N ARG A 67 -4.27 -5.25 4.68
CA ARG A 67 -5.32 -6.22 4.92
C ARG A 67 -5.88 -6.00 6.32
N VAL A 68 -7.13 -5.59 6.41
CA VAL A 68 -7.88 -5.52 7.68
C VAL A 68 -8.74 -6.79 7.76
N GLU A 69 -8.46 -7.62 8.74
CA GLU A 69 -9.29 -8.77 9.04
C GLU A 69 -10.57 -8.30 9.74
N LEU A 70 -11.67 -8.36 9.04
CA LEU A 70 -13.00 -8.21 9.63
C LEU A 70 -13.52 -9.60 9.97
N ASP A 71 -13.61 -9.94 11.24
CA ASP A 71 -14.13 -11.25 11.70
C ASP A 71 -15.64 -11.16 12.03
N VAL A 72 -16.46 -11.05 11.00
CA VAL A 72 -17.92 -11.14 11.17
C VAL A 72 -18.37 -12.61 11.17
N LYS A 73 -18.79 -13.11 12.30
CA LYS A 73 -19.26 -14.51 12.47
C LYS A 73 -20.76 -14.66 12.25
N PHE A 74 -21.12 -15.75 11.59
CA PHE A 74 -22.50 -16.08 11.28
C PHE A 74 -22.95 -17.36 11.98
N ASP A 75 -24.24 -17.42 12.31
CA ASP A 75 -24.86 -18.67 12.75
C ASP A 75 -24.98 -19.67 11.60
N PHE A 76 -25.17 -20.94 11.97
CA PHE A 76 -25.41 -22.01 11.01
C PHE A 76 -26.63 -21.65 10.14
N ASP A 77 -26.45 -21.76 8.83
CA ASP A 77 -27.49 -21.52 7.81
C ASP A 77 -28.15 -20.12 7.90
N ARG A 78 -27.43 -19.12 8.43
CA ARG A 78 -27.90 -17.71 8.51
C ARG A 78 -27.00 -16.77 7.74
N ASP A 79 -27.64 -15.71 7.23
CA ASP A 79 -26.99 -14.58 6.54
C ASP A 79 -27.30 -13.23 7.23
N VAL A 80 -27.80 -13.29 8.48
CA VAL A 80 -28.08 -12.10 9.30
C VAL A 80 -26.84 -11.76 10.11
N VAL A 81 -26.38 -10.51 10.02
CA VAL A 81 -25.27 -9.96 10.79
C VAL A 81 -25.64 -9.92 12.28
N LYS A 82 -24.78 -10.45 13.13
CA LYS A 82 -24.99 -10.43 14.58
C LYS A 82 -24.72 -9.05 15.17
N GLN A 83 -25.44 -8.72 16.25
CA GLN A 83 -25.26 -7.44 16.95
C GLN A 83 -23.81 -7.21 17.41
N ASP A 84 -23.14 -8.26 17.84
CA ASP A 84 -21.76 -8.21 18.34
C ASP A 84 -20.75 -7.81 17.25
N SER A 85 -21.07 -8.04 15.98
CA SER A 85 -20.20 -7.73 14.85
C SER A 85 -20.33 -6.29 14.32
N TYR A 86 -21.33 -5.54 14.80
CA TYR A 86 -21.54 -4.17 14.34
C TYR A 86 -20.39 -3.22 14.72
N GLY A 87 -19.69 -3.50 15.83
CA GLY A 87 -18.53 -2.72 16.25
C GLY A 87 -17.37 -2.84 15.26
N ASP A 88 -17.07 -4.05 14.79
CA ASP A 88 -16.00 -4.28 13.84
C ASP A 88 -16.33 -3.71 12.46
N ILE A 89 -17.59 -3.82 12.04
CA ILE A 89 -18.09 -3.21 10.79
C ILE A 89 -18.01 -1.68 10.87
N GLN A 90 -18.32 -1.09 12.02
CA GLN A 90 -18.19 0.36 12.25
C GLN A 90 -16.74 0.82 12.16
N ASN A 91 -15.81 0.09 12.78
CA ASN A 91 -14.38 0.40 12.70
C ASN A 91 -13.88 0.43 11.25
N LEU A 92 -14.29 -0.54 10.44
CA LEU A 92 -13.99 -0.56 9.01
C LEU A 92 -14.62 0.64 8.28
N ALA A 93 -15.88 0.97 8.59
CA ALA A 93 -16.57 2.10 7.99
C ALA A 93 -15.89 3.44 8.32
N ASP A 94 -15.46 3.62 9.57
CA ASP A 94 -14.77 4.82 10.01
C ASP A 94 -13.39 4.94 9.35
N PHE A 95 -12.65 3.83 9.22
CA PHE A 95 -11.41 3.77 8.46
C PHE A 95 -11.63 4.18 6.99
N MET A 96 -12.65 3.62 6.33
CA MET A 96 -12.96 3.95 4.95
C MET A 96 -13.40 5.41 4.75
N LYS A 97 -14.01 6.04 5.76
CA LYS A 97 -14.37 7.47 5.73
C LYS A 97 -13.15 8.36 5.91
N GLU A 98 -12.23 7.98 6.79
CA GLU A 98 -10.96 8.69 6.99
C GLU A 98 -10.08 8.63 5.73
N TYR A 99 -9.99 7.45 5.11
CA TYR A 99 -9.23 7.22 3.88
C TYR A 99 -10.15 7.16 2.66
N GLY A 100 -10.59 8.33 2.19
CA GLY A 100 -11.62 8.46 1.16
C GLY A 100 -11.34 7.74 -0.17
N GLN A 101 -10.11 7.35 -0.46
CA GLN A 101 -9.71 6.64 -1.68
C GLN A 101 -9.67 5.11 -1.52
N THR A 102 -9.88 4.58 -0.30
CA THR A 102 -9.85 3.14 -0.07
C THR A 102 -11.08 2.43 -0.65
N THR A 103 -10.84 1.25 -1.21
CA THR A 103 -11.89 0.30 -1.58
C THR A 103 -11.74 -0.97 -0.75
N THR A 104 -12.83 -1.71 -0.56
CA THR A 104 -12.81 -2.97 0.17
C THR A 104 -13.51 -4.08 -0.60
N VAL A 105 -13.01 -5.30 -0.44
CA VAL A 105 -13.66 -6.52 -0.91
C VAL A 105 -14.08 -7.33 0.32
N LEU A 106 -15.36 -7.61 0.42
CA LEU A 106 -15.93 -8.46 1.46
C LEU A 106 -15.97 -9.90 0.96
N GLU A 107 -15.18 -10.77 1.57
CA GLU A 107 -15.07 -12.18 1.23
C GLU A 107 -15.93 -13.02 2.17
N GLY A 108 -16.99 -13.61 1.65
CA GLY A 108 -17.89 -14.49 2.42
C GLY A 108 -17.48 -15.95 2.36
N HIS A 109 -17.57 -16.65 3.49
CA HIS A 109 -17.20 -18.05 3.63
C HIS A 109 -18.30 -18.86 4.34
N THR A 110 -18.28 -20.17 4.12
CA THR A 110 -19.13 -21.15 4.82
C THR A 110 -18.30 -22.27 5.41
N ASP A 111 -18.93 -23.06 6.26
CA ASP A 111 -18.44 -24.40 6.58
C ASP A 111 -18.73 -25.39 5.43
N SER A 112 -18.31 -26.65 5.59
CA SER A 112 -18.47 -27.70 4.57
C SER A 112 -19.81 -28.43 4.63
N VAL A 113 -20.80 -27.89 5.36
CA VAL A 113 -22.12 -28.54 5.45
C VAL A 113 -23.01 -28.03 4.31
N GLY A 114 -23.40 -28.93 3.44
CA GLY A 114 -24.28 -28.62 2.31
C GLY A 114 -23.68 -29.01 0.97
N THR A 115 -24.22 -28.42 -0.10
CA THR A 115 -23.65 -28.54 -1.46
C THR A 115 -22.85 -27.31 -1.79
N ASP A 116 -21.79 -27.46 -2.62
CA ASP A 116 -20.95 -26.34 -3.09
C ASP A 116 -21.81 -25.19 -3.63
N ALA A 117 -22.79 -25.51 -4.47
CA ALA A 117 -23.70 -24.51 -5.07
C ALA A 117 -24.58 -23.79 -4.04
N TYR A 118 -24.94 -24.46 -2.96
CA TYR A 118 -25.65 -23.85 -1.84
C TYR A 118 -24.72 -22.94 -1.04
N ASN A 119 -23.55 -23.44 -0.68
CA ASN A 119 -22.54 -22.72 0.09
C ASN A 119 -22.02 -21.50 -0.66
N GLN A 120 -21.86 -21.59 -1.97
CA GLN A 120 -21.53 -20.43 -2.81
C GLN A 120 -22.57 -19.32 -2.66
N ARG A 121 -23.86 -19.62 -2.84
CA ARG A 121 -24.91 -18.62 -2.67
C ARG A 121 -25.07 -18.10 -1.24
N LEU A 122 -24.85 -18.94 -0.24
CA LEU A 122 -24.91 -18.53 1.18
C LEU A 122 -23.78 -17.55 1.51
N SER A 123 -22.56 -17.82 1.05
CA SER A 123 -21.41 -16.94 1.26
C SER A 123 -21.61 -15.58 0.57
N GLU A 124 -22.14 -15.56 -0.65
CA GLU A 124 -22.50 -14.31 -1.36
C GLU A 124 -23.56 -13.50 -0.59
N ARG A 125 -24.60 -14.15 -0.05
CA ARG A 125 -25.61 -13.45 0.78
C ARG A 125 -25.00 -12.86 2.05
N ARG A 126 -24.08 -13.57 2.71
CA ARG A 126 -23.37 -13.07 3.90
C ARG A 126 -22.52 -11.84 3.58
N ALA A 127 -21.71 -11.90 2.54
CA ALA A 127 -20.92 -10.76 2.09
C ALA A 127 -21.81 -9.56 1.73
N ASN A 128 -22.92 -9.79 1.04
CA ASN A 128 -23.86 -8.74 0.71
C ASN A 128 -24.60 -8.18 1.94
N ALA A 129 -24.85 -8.99 2.98
CA ALA A 129 -25.43 -8.50 4.23
C ALA A 129 -24.50 -7.51 4.95
N VAL A 130 -23.20 -7.82 5.03
CA VAL A 130 -22.19 -6.89 5.58
C VAL A 130 -22.07 -5.64 4.72
N ARG A 131 -22.03 -5.79 3.38
CA ARG A 131 -22.02 -4.65 2.45
C ARG A 131 -23.21 -3.71 2.70
N LYS A 132 -24.39 -4.29 2.89
CA LYS A 132 -25.61 -3.50 3.15
C LYS A 132 -25.49 -2.69 4.44
N VAL A 133 -24.94 -3.26 5.51
CA VAL A 133 -24.70 -2.52 6.77
C VAL A 133 -23.72 -1.37 6.55
N LEU A 134 -22.61 -1.60 5.85
CA LEU A 134 -21.61 -0.55 5.55
C LEU A 134 -22.22 0.61 4.74
N VAL A 135 -23.04 0.30 3.75
CA VAL A 135 -23.61 1.30 2.85
C VAL A 135 -24.82 1.99 3.48
N ASP A 136 -25.80 1.23 3.96
CA ASP A 136 -27.08 1.76 4.38
C ASP A 136 -27.05 2.36 5.79
N GLU A 137 -26.28 1.76 6.72
CA GLU A 137 -26.23 2.22 8.11
C GLU A 137 -25.05 3.16 8.37
N TYR A 138 -23.87 2.85 7.80
CA TYR A 138 -22.68 3.67 8.03
C TYR A 138 -22.35 4.64 6.89
N GLY A 139 -23.09 4.63 5.77
CA GLY A 139 -22.96 5.61 4.69
C GLY A 139 -21.67 5.53 3.89
N VAL A 140 -21.04 4.36 3.82
CA VAL A 140 -19.89 4.13 2.93
C VAL A 140 -20.37 4.07 1.47
N GLY A 141 -19.63 4.68 0.54
CA GLY A 141 -19.99 4.66 -0.88
C GLY A 141 -20.09 3.22 -1.44
N GLY A 142 -21.24 2.87 -2.03
CA GLY A 142 -21.49 1.52 -2.50
C GLY A 142 -20.61 1.08 -3.68
N ASP A 143 -20.00 2.03 -4.39
CA ASP A 143 -18.99 1.83 -5.44
C ASP A 143 -17.60 1.45 -4.87
N ARG A 144 -17.40 1.70 -3.57
CA ARG A 144 -16.15 1.40 -2.84
C ARG A 144 -16.17 0.05 -2.14
N VAL A 145 -17.33 -0.63 -2.09
CA VAL A 145 -17.49 -1.90 -1.37
C VAL A 145 -17.95 -2.98 -2.34
N ASN A 146 -17.11 -3.98 -2.57
CA ASN A 146 -17.44 -5.16 -3.34
C ASN A 146 -17.73 -6.35 -2.42
N ALA A 147 -18.63 -7.25 -2.81
CA ALA A 147 -18.98 -8.45 -2.07
C ALA A 147 -18.79 -9.69 -2.95
N VAL A 148 -18.01 -10.65 -2.47
CA VAL A 148 -17.69 -11.89 -3.16
C VAL A 148 -17.93 -13.06 -2.22
N GLY A 149 -18.53 -14.15 -2.71
CA GLY A 149 -18.67 -15.39 -1.97
C GLY A 149 -17.67 -16.42 -2.46
N TYR A 150 -17.08 -17.17 -1.54
CA TYR A 150 -16.15 -18.27 -1.82
C TYR A 150 -16.70 -19.63 -1.36
N GLY A 151 -17.91 -19.66 -0.80
CA GLY A 151 -18.47 -20.90 -0.27
C GLY A 151 -17.56 -21.55 0.75
N GLU A 152 -17.36 -22.85 0.64
CA GLU A 152 -16.49 -23.66 1.50
C GLU A 152 -15.05 -23.82 0.97
N SER A 153 -14.69 -23.15 -0.15
CA SER A 153 -13.42 -23.42 -0.86
C SER A 153 -12.18 -22.93 -0.11
N ARG A 154 -12.33 -22.01 0.86
CA ARG A 154 -11.23 -21.40 1.60
C ARG A 154 -11.41 -21.56 3.12
N PRO A 155 -11.31 -22.79 3.67
CA PRO A 155 -11.40 -23.02 5.10
C PRO A 155 -10.13 -22.51 5.81
N VAL A 156 -10.30 -21.92 7.00
CA VAL A 156 -9.20 -21.48 7.89
C VAL A 156 -9.11 -22.38 9.14
N ALA A 157 -10.13 -23.20 9.37
CA ALA A 157 -10.17 -24.16 10.47
C ALA A 157 -10.71 -25.52 10.01
N ASP A 158 -10.52 -26.54 10.85
CA ASP A 158 -10.95 -27.91 10.54
C ASP A 158 -12.48 -28.03 10.53
N ASN A 159 -13.04 -28.39 9.40
CA ASN A 159 -14.47 -28.64 9.23
C ASN A 159 -14.99 -29.90 9.92
N ALA A 160 -14.12 -30.78 10.42
CA ALA A 160 -14.52 -31.96 11.15
C ALA A 160 -15.11 -31.63 12.52
N THR A 161 -14.69 -30.51 13.14
CA THR A 161 -15.17 -30.07 14.45
C THR A 161 -16.24 -28.98 14.32
N GLU A 162 -17.13 -28.85 15.32
CA GLU A 162 -18.14 -27.78 15.33
C GLU A 162 -17.49 -26.43 15.55
N GLU A 163 -16.46 -26.38 16.37
CA GLU A 163 -15.67 -25.17 16.63
C GLU A 163 -14.99 -24.66 15.35
N GLY A 164 -14.39 -25.56 14.59
CA GLY A 164 -13.75 -25.20 13.32
C GLY A 164 -14.76 -24.75 12.26
N ARG A 165 -15.91 -25.43 12.18
CA ARG A 165 -16.99 -24.97 11.30
C ARG A 165 -17.51 -23.58 11.68
N ALA A 166 -17.62 -23.29 12.98
CA ALA A 166 -18.03 -21.96 13.46
C ALA A 166 -17.03 -20.87 13.07
N ILE A 167 -15.74 -21.18 13.06
CA ILE A 167 -14.68 -20.26 12.58
C ILE A 167 -14.79 -20.06 11.06
N ASN A 168 -15.09 -21.09 10.30
CA ASN A 168 -15.22 -21.01 8.84
C ASN A 168 -16.46 -20.19 8.39
N ARG A 169 -17.51 -20.11 9.21
CA ARG A 169 -18.70 -19.27 8.95
C ARG A 169 -18.41 -17.80 9.20
N ARG A 170 -17.65 -17.14 8.33
CA ARG A 170 -17.16 -15.77 8.50
C ARG A 170 -17.29 -14.92 7.24
N VAL A 171 -17.15 -13.63 7.41
CA VAL A 171 -16.87 -12.65 6.33
C VAL A 171 -15.59 -11.91 6.70
N GLU A 172 -14.65 -11.92 5.79
CA GLU A 172 -13.41 -11.15 5.85
C GLU A 172 -13.52 -9.91 4.97
N ALA A 173 -12.77 -8.85 5.32
CA ALA A 173 -12.65 -7.67 4.47
C ALA A 173 -11.20 -7.49 4.03
N GLU A 174 -11.01 -7.29 2.74
CA GLU A 174 -9.75 -6.84 2.18
C GLU A 174 -9.85 -5.34 1.86
N VAL A 175 -8.95 -4.54 2.44
CA VAL A 175 -8.87 -3.09 2.19
C VAL A 175 -7.72 -2.82 1.26
N GLU A 176 -8.01 -2.28 0.09
CA GLU A 176 -7.00 -1.77 -0.83
C GLU A 176 -6.83 -0.26 -0.64
N ALA A 177 -5.64 0.17 -0.20
CA ALA A 177 -5.26 1.56 -0.24
C ALA A 177 -4.84 1.91 -1.67
N ARG A 178 -5.51 2.87 -2.30
CA ARG A 178 -5.03 3.45 -3.57
C ARG A 178 -4.18 4.68 -3.23
N PRO A 179 -2.97 4.76 -3.75
CA PRO A 179 -2.09 5.93 -3.60
C PRO A 179 -2.65 7.19 -4.26
#